data_804cfa9f23bc00e68697e7a732f75c12
#
_entry.id   804cfa9f23bc00e68697e7a732f75c12
#
_cell.length_a   1.000
_cell.length_b   1.000
_cell.length_c   1.000
_cell.angle_alpha   90.00
_cell.angle_beta   90.00
_cell.angle_gamma   90.00
#
_symmetry.space_group_name_H-M   'P 1'
#
loop_
_entity.id
_entity.type
_entity.pdbx_description
1 polymer ?
#
loop_
_entity_poly.entity_id
_entity_poly.type
_entity_poly.pdbx_seq_one_letter_code
_entity_poly.pdbx_strand_id
1 'polypeptide(L)'
;MRLARIAAAVLIWLAPLVAAAQTELLMVEQPGCAYCARWHEEVGPEYPLTEEGKAAPLRPVQLREPLPEGVTLVSKPVFTPTFVLLQDGREVGRIEGYPGEDFFWPLLAQMLKDAGVM
;
A
#
# COMPACT_ATOMS: atom_id res chain seq x y z
N MET A 1 16.97 -61.23 -24.63
CA MET A 1 16.76 -59.80 -24.84
C MET A 1 16.36 -59.15 -23.53
N ARG A 2 17.25 -58.34 -23.00
CA ARG A 2 16.90 -57.52 -21.79
C ARG A 2 16.44 -56.16 -22.26
N LEU A 3 15.16 -55.87 -22.08
CA LEU A 3 14.62 -54.52 -22.30
C LEU A 3 15.10 -53.64 -21.16
N ALA A 4 16.00 -52.71 -21.44
CA ALA A 4 16.39 -51.68 -20.51
C ALA A 4 15.23 -50.68 -20.39
N ARG A 5 14.52 -50.72 -19.26
CA ARG A 5 13.55 -49.67 -18.92
C ARG A 5 14.32 -48.45 -18.52
N ILE A 6 14.43 -47.48 -19.44
CA ILE A 6 14.93 -46.17 -19.12
C ILE A 6 13.82 -45.42 -18.39
N ALA A 7 13.92 -45.36 -17.06
CA ALA A 7 13.08 -44.48 -16.27
C ALA A 7 13.54 -43.04 -16.51
N ALA A 8 12.79 -42.30 -17.32
CA ALA A 8 13.01 -40.86 -17.48
C ALA A 8 12.62 -40.18 -16.17
N ALA A 9 13.62 -39.76 -15.40
CA ALA A 9 13.38 -38.94 -14.23
C ALA A 9 12.96 -37.55 -14.72
N VAL A 10 11.66 -37.23 -14.56
CA VAL A 10 11.16 -35.88 -14.82
C VAL A 10 11.58 -34.99 -13.64
N LEU A 11 12.64 -34.22 -13.87
CA LEU A 11 13.05 -33.17 -12.94
C LEU A 11 12.04 -32.02 -13.04
N ILE A 12 11.12 -31.97 -12.07
CA ILE A 12 10.20 -30.85 -11.92
C ILE A 12 11.00 -29.73 -11.25
N TRP A 13 11.36 -28.72 -12.01
CA TRP A 13 11.94 -27.50 -11.48
C TRP A 13 10.84 -26.67 -10.86
N LEU A 14 10.75 -26.66 -9.52
CA LEU A 14 9.92 -25.73 -8.78
C LEU A 14 10.67 -24.39 -8.75
N ALA A 15 10.30 -23.47 -9.67
CA ALA A 15 10.77 -22.11 -9.58
C ALA A 15 10.15 -21.47 -8.32
N PRO A 16 10.94 -20.78 -7.44
CA PRO A 16 10.38 -20.07 -6.32
C PRO A 16 9.47 -18.97 -6.84
N LEU A 17 8.20 -18.96 -6.42
CA LEU A 17 7.28 -17.86 -6.65
C LEU A 17 7.74 -16.68 -5.80
N VAL A 18 8.43 -15.73 -6.43
CA VAL A 18 8.72 -14.45 -5.79
C VAL A 18 7.44 -13.63 -5.86
N ALA A 19 6.74 -13.50 -4.74
CA ALA A 19 5.61 -12.59 -4.65
C ALA A 19 6.10 -11.15 -4.89
N ALA A 20 5.45 -10.43 -5.81
CA ALA A 20 5.70 -9.00 -5.96
C ALA A 20 5.39 -8.28 -4.66
N ALA A 21 6.21 -7.29 -4.28
CA ALA A 21 5.96 -6.45 -3.12
C ALA A 21 4.60 -5.78 -3.27
N GLN A 22 3.74 -5.89 -2.24
CA GLN A 22 2.45 -5.22 -2.20
C GLN A 22 2.62 -3.84 -1.59
N THR A 23 2.23 -2.83 -2.35
CA THR A 23 2.25 -1.43 -1.90
C THR A 23 0.81 -0.97 -1.72
N GLU A 24 0.52 -0.37 -0.58
CA GLU A 24 -0.80 0.19 -0.26
C GLU A 24 -0.63 1.56 0.38
N LEU A 25 -1.61 2.43 0.22
CA LEU A 25 -1.72 3.67 0.97
C LEU A 25 -2.82 3.49 2.03
N LEU A 26 -2.39 3.34 3.28
CA LEU A 26 -3.30 3.30 4.42
C LEU A 26 -3.77 4.71 4.72
N MET A 27 -5.09 4.92 4.76
CA MET A 27 -5.68 6.19 5.17
C MET A 27 -6.36 6.02 6.52
N VAL A 28 -5.74 6.61 7.54
CA VAL A 28 -6.29 6.59 8.90
C VAL A 28 -7.30 7.71 9.06
N GLU A 29 -8.52 7.36 9.35
CA GLU A 29 -9.67 8.26 9.45
C GLU A 29 -10.35 8.14 10.81
N GLN A 30 -11.29 9.04 11.06
CA GLN A 30 -12.22 8.92 12.19
C GLN A 30 -13.53 9.65 11.88
N PRO A 31 -14.65 9.28 12.53
CA PRO A 31 -15.89 10.01 12.37
C PRO A 31 -15.75 11.49 12.75
N GLY A 32 -16.38 12.38 11.97
CA GLY A 32 -16.31 13.82 12.21
C GLY A 32 -15.03 14.51 11.75
N CYS A 33 -14.15 13.80 11.07
CA CYS A 33 -12.92 14.37 10.51
C CYS A 33 -13.22 15.18 9.25
N ALA A 34 -13.23 16.51 9.37
CA ALA A 34 -13.53 17.41 8.24
C ALA A 34 -12.48 17.32 7.12
N TYR A 35 -11.22 17.20 7.45
CA TYR A 35 -10.14 17.06 6.46
C TYR A 35 -10.18 15.70 5.76
N CYS A 36 -10.61 14.64 6.42
CA CYS A 36 -10.86 13.36 5.79
C CYS A 36 -11.95 13.46 4.72
N ALA A 37 -13.05 14.12 5.07
CA ALA A 37 -14.16 14.37 4.15
C ALA A 37 -13.71 15.20 2.93
N ARG A 38 -12.92 16.24 3.15
CA ARG A 38 -12.34 17.04 2.07
C ARG A 38 -11.48 16.21 1.12
N TRP A 39 -10.63 15.36 1.66
CA TRP A 39 -9.80 14.49 0.83
C TRP A 39 -10.67 13.56 -0.03
N HIS A 40 -11.68 12.93 0.55
CA HIS A 40 -12.60 12.06 -0.19
C HIS A 40 -13.34 12.80 -1.30
N GLU A 41 -13.68 14.06 -1.09
CA GLU A 41 -14.35 14.90 -2.08
C GLU A 41 -13.40 15.38 -3.18
N GLU A 42 -12.23 15.86 -2.81
CA GLU A 42 -11.29 16.50 -3.75
C GLU A 42 -10.37 15.49 -4.47
N VAL A 43 -9.96 14.43 -3.81
CA VAL A 43 -8.97 13.46 -4.30
C VAL A 43 -9.55 12.07 -4.50
N GLY A 44 -10.44 11.65 -3.63
CA GLY A 44 -10.97 10.29 -3.58
C GLY A 44 -11.46 9.73 -4.90
N PRO A 45 -12.30 10.46 -5.66
CA PRO A 45 -12.82 9.96 -6.95
C PRO A 45 -11.75 9.72 -8.00
N GLU A 46 -10.70 10.54 -8.01
CA GLU A 46 -9.62 10.44 -8.99
C GLU A 46 -8.52 9.48 -8.56
N TYR A 47 -8.34 9.28 -7.26
CA TYR A 47 -7.22 8.52 -6.72
C TYR A 47 -7.00 7.16 -7.40
N PRO A 48 -8.00 6.26 -7.52
CA PRO A 48 -7.79 4.95 -8.14
C PRO A 48 -7.52 5.00 -9.66
N LEU A 49 -7.79 6.15 -10.29
CA LEU A 49 -7.58 6.34 -11.72
C LEU A 49 -6.18 6.85 -12.06
N THR A 50 -5.43 7.30 -11.06
CA THR A 50 -4.08 7.84 -11.22
C THR A 50 -3.02 6.75 -11.18
N GLU A 51 -1.83 7.05 -11.70
CA GLU A 51 -0.68 6.15 -11.61
C GLU A 51 -0.31 5.86 -10.14
N GLU A 52 -0.37 6.89 -9.29
CA GLU A 52 -0.09 6.79 -7.86
C GLU A 52 -1.10 5.87 -7.16
N GLY A 53 -2.39 6.04 -7.45
CA GLY A 53 -3.45 5.22 -6.86
C GLY A 53 -3.42 3.77 -7.32
N LYS A 54 -2.95 3.51 -8.54
CA LYS A 54 -2.73 2.16 -9.04
C LYS A 54 -1.50 1.51 -8.40
N ALA A 55 -0.43 2.30 -8.20
CA ALA A 55 0.79 1.84 -7.56
C ALA A 55 0.60 1.57 -6.06
N ALA A 56 -0.24 2.35 -5.40
CA ALA A 56 -0.55 2.24 -3.98
C ALA A 56 -2.06 2.34 -3.73
N PRO A 57 -2.82 1.27 -3.95
CA PRO A 57 -4.26 1.27 -3.69
C PRO A 57 -4.60 1.73 -2.28
N LEU A 58 -5.68 2.52 -2.16
CA LEU A 58 -6.11 3.07 -0.88
C LEU A 58 -6.74 1.99 0.00
N ARG A 59 -6.35 2.00 1.28
CA ARG A 59 -6.94 1.16 2.31
C ARG A 59 -7.37 2.02 3.50
N PRO A 60 -8.65 2.37 3.64
CA PRO A 60 -9.14 3.14 4.78
C PRO A 60 -9.17 2.30 6.05
N VAL A 61 -8.76 2.90 7.16
CA VAL A 61 -8.85 2.31 8.50
C VAL A 61 -9.27 3.37 9.50
N GLN A 62 -9.84 2.96 10.62
CA GLN A 62 -10.28 3.86 11.68
C GLN A 62 -9.21 4.03 12.75
N LEU A 63 -8.99 5.28 13.17
CA LEU A 63 -7.96 5.65 14.16
C LEU A 63 -8.08 4.85 15.46
N ARG A 64 -9.30 4.61 15.93
CA ARG A 64 -9.59 3.98 17.23
C ARG A 64 -9.85 2.48 17.15
N GLU A 65 -9.76 1.90 15.97
CA GLU A 65 -9.88 0.47 15.76
C GLU A 65 -8.49 -0.18 15.71
N PRO A 66 -8.40 -1.47 16.02
CA PRO A 66 -7.14 -2.20 15.85
C PRO A 66 -6.66 -2.12 14.40
N LEU A 67 -5.34 -2.07 14.21
CA LEU A 67 -4.75 -2.15 12.89
C LEU A 67 -5.10 -3.50 12.23
N PRO A 68 -5.26 -3.52 10.90
CA PRO A 68 -5.41 -4.76 10.18
C PRO A 68 -4.24 -5.72 10.46
N GLU A 69 -4.53 -7.00 10.42
CA GLU A 69 -3.51 -8.03 10.56
C GLU A 69 -2.41 -7.86 9.50
N GLY A 70 -1.16 -8.03 9.90
CA GLY A 70 -0.02 -7.89 9.00
C GLY A 70 0.47 -6.46 8.79
N VAL A 71 -0.17 -5.45 9.40
CA VAL A 71 0.25 -4.05 9.31
C VAL A 71 1.08 -3.66 10.52
N THR A 72 2.29 -3.12 10.25
CA THR A 72 3.20 -2.61 11.27
C THR A 72 3.55 -1.16 10.96
N LEU A 73 3.27 -0.28 11.90
CA LEU A 73 3.57 1.15 11.79
C LEU A 73 4.78 1.51 12.65
N VAL A 74 5.53 2.52 12.23
CA VAL A 74 6.69 3.06 12.98
C VAL A 74 6.21 3.70 14.29
N SER A 75 5.06 4.38 14.23
CA SER A 75 4.44 4.99 15.41
C SER A 75 2.93 5.01 15.23
N LYS A 76 2.21 5.07 16.35
CA LYS A 76 0.76 5.17 16.35
C LYS A 76 0.33 6.51 15.75
N PRO A 77 -0.58 6.53 14.75
CA PRO A 77 -1.15 7.77 14.24
C PRO A 77 -1.92 8.51 15.33
N VAL A 78 -1.81 9.83 15.34
CA VAL A 78 -2.48 10.72 16.31
C VAL A 78 -3.48 11.63 15.61
N PHE A 79 -3.16 12.05 14.39
CA PHE A 79 -3.99 12.97 13.60
C PHE A 79 -4.76 12.23 12.52
N THR A 80 -5.88 12.80 12.08
CA THR A 80 -6.61 12.32 10.91
C THR A 80 -6.86 13.48 9.92
N PRO A 81 -6.74 13.19 8.62
CA PRO A 81 -6.23 11.94 8.07
C PRO A 81 -4.73 11.79 8.28
N THR A 82 -4.26 10.56 8.42
CA THR A 82 -2.84 10.22 8.27
C THR A 82 -2.73 9.18 7.16
N PHE A 83 -1.89 9.45 6.18
CA PHE A 83 -1.64 8.55 5.06
C PHE A 83 -0.32 7.84 5.29
N VAL A 84 -0.37 6.52 5.35
CA VAL A 84 0.82 5.70 5.60
C VAL A 84 1.08 4.82 4.38
N LEU A 85 2.23 5.01 3.76
CA LEU A 85 2.64 4.14 2.66
C LEU A 85 3.20 2.84 3.25
N LEU A 86 2.59 1.73 2.84
CA LEU A 86 2.97 0.39 3.28
C LEU A 86 3.61 -0.39 2.13
N GLN A 87 4.71 -1.05 2.42
CA GLN A 87 5.27 -2.11 1.57
C GLN A 87 5.27 -3.41 2.35
N ASP A 88 4.53 -4.40 1.84
CA ASP A 88 4.35 -5.70 2.53
C ASP A 88 3.88 -5.54 3.98
N GLY A 89 2.97 -4.58 4.21
CA GLY A 89 2.40 -4.26 5.51
C GLY A 89 3.27 -3.40 6.42
N ARG A 90 4.45 -2.98 5.99
CA ARG A 90 5.36 -2.15 6.79
C ARG A 90 5.37 -0.71 6.32
N GLU A 91 5.30 0.20 7.25
CA GLU A 91 5.40 1.62 6.96
C GLU A 91 6.76 1.99 6.36
N VAL A 92 6.72 2.66 5.19
CA VAL A 92 7.91 3.20 4.51
C VAL A 92 7.83 4.70 4.31
N GLY A 93 6.70 5.33 4.59
CA GLY A 93 6.52 6.76 4.53
C GLY A 93 5.16 7.17 5.09
N ARG A 94 5.01 8.47 5.41
CA ARG A 94 3.76 8.95 6.01
C ARG A 94 3.54 10.42 5.66
N ILE A 95 2.27 10.78 5.46
CA ILE A 95 1.79 12.16 5.35
C ILE A 95 0.80 12.37 6.48
N GLU A 96 1.09 13.26 7.41
CA GLU A 96 0.19 13.60 8.51
C GLU A 96 -0.67 14.80 8.13
N GLY A 97 -1.99 14.61 8.15
CA GLY A 97 -2.95 15.61 7.75
C GLY A 97 -3.20 15.63 6.24
N TYR A 98 -4.09 16.53 5.83
CA TYR A 98 -4.38 16.80 4.43
C TYR A 98 -4.13 18.27 4.10
N PRO A 99 -3.02 18.58 3.43
CA PRO A 99 -2.62 19.98 3.17
C PRO A 99 -3.32 20.59 1.96
N GLY A 100 -4.30 19.91 1.38
CA GLY A 100 -4.95 20.30 0.14
C GLY A 100 -4.42 19.52 -1.06
N GLU A 101 -5.20 19.51 -2.13
CA GLU A 101 -4.90 18.75 -3.35
C GLU A 101 -3.55 19.12 -3.97
N ASP A 102 -3.24 20.42 -4.02
CA ASP A 102 -2.02 20.92 -4.65
C ASP A 102 -0.73 20.42 -3.97
N PHE A 103 -0.79 20.11 -2.68
CA PHE A 103 0.35 19.56 -1.93
C PHE A 103 0.30 18.06 -1.75
N PHE A 104 -0.89 17.48 -1.72
CA PHE A 104 -1.05 16.04 -1.53
C PHE A 104 -0.37 15.23 -2.63
N TRP A 105 -0.62 15.55 -3.88
CA TRP A 105 -0.08 14.80 -5.00
C TRP A 105 1.45 14.84 -5.08
N PRO A 106 2.11 16.01 -4.96
CA PRO A 106 3.58 16.05 -4.93
C PRO A 106 4.20 15.31 -3.75
N LEU A 107 3.59 15.39 -2.56
CA LEU A 107 4.07 14.69 -1.37
C LEU A 107 3.95 13.17 -1.56
N LEU A 108 2.83 12.69 -2.08
CA LEU A 108 2.63 11.27 -2.39
C LEU A 108 3.62 10.78 -3.45
N ALA A 109 3.79 11.54 -4.53
CA ALA A 109 4.72 11.20 -5.60
C ALA A 109 6.15 11.08 -5.08
N GLN A 110 6.60 12.00 -4.23
CA GLN A 110 7.92 11.96 -3.62
C GLN A 110 8.06 10.74 -2.69
N MET A 111 7.03 10.45 -1.91
CA MET A 111 7.02 9.30 -1.01
C MET A 111 7.12 7.97 -1.77
N LEU A 112 6.39 7.85 -2.88
CA LEU A 112 6.44 6.67 -3.76
C LEU A 112 7.82 6.52 -4.41
N LYS A 113 8.42 7.63 -4.84
CA LYS A 113 9.76 7.65 -5.41
C LYS A 113 10.80 7.23 -4.38
N ASP A 114 10.74 7.77 -3.18
CA ASP A 114 11.66 7.44 -2.08
C ASP A 114 11.56 5.97 -1.69
N ALA A 115 10.39 5.38 -1.80
CA ALA A 115 10.14 3.96 -1.55
C ALA A 115 10.52 3.03 -2.72
N GLY A 116 10.94 3.59 -3.83
CA GLY A 116 11.32 2.81 -5.02
C GLY A 116 10.13 2.22 -5.78
N VAL A 117 8.93 2.79 -5.62
CA VAL A 117 7.71 2.28 -6.25
C VAL A 117 7.49 2.88 -7.63
N MET A 118 7.92 4.12 -7.81
CA MET A 118 7.78 4.85 -9.07
C MET A 118 9.08 5.59 -9.43
#